data_b97f483fc1001b5d6d4d1065647aa49d
#
_entry.id   b97f483fc1001b5d6d4d1065647aa49d
#
_cell.length_a   1.000
_cell.length_b   1.000
_cell.length_c   1.000
_cell.angle_alpha   90.00
_cell.angle_beta   90.00
_cell.angle_gamma   90.00
#
_symmetry.space_group_name_H-M   'P 1'
#
loop_
_entity.id
_entity.type
_entity.pdbx_description
1 polymer ?
#
loop_
_entity_poly.entity_id
_entity_poly.type
_entity_poly.pdbx_seq_one_letter_code
_entity_poly.pdbx_strand_id
1 'polypeptide(L)'
;MQLLEQIQQPVVVVAVVGLYRTGKSYLMNRLAGKQTGFALGSTIESKTKGIWMWCVPHPTKAGTTLVLLDTEGLGDVDKGDSKHDTRIFSLAVLLSSTLVLNSRGTIDNRAIEELQYVTELTEYIKIKSPDEVVDDAEFVKFFPSFIWAVRDFTLQLKIDGKDATEDEYLEFALKLKLGNSVQVNNYNLPRECIRKYFPSRKCFTFPFPTSPDSVSFLETLDPAEISERFLEVTNRFCQFIFDQSQVKNLKDGHTVTGRVLGHLAKTYVDTISSGAVPCLENAVIAMATIENEAAFQEGLEVYQTGMEKLKNSFPVELNEITSEHQCFTLMATQTFMKRSFRDSDGKYLTSLEETISHQYDKYLWENEKASEAKCEILISVLSETMTERINDGFYARSGGYDLFCQDMEDIVNQYNTLACQEVKIAEVLEKFLQEKVTVTTAILQADDKLTENERRICEERERAVLLEQEIKAQEERQHQLEEKMATEQQNNEERVRQVIQMMEEEMSFQQQETKRAMDSKLREQAALMEKGFQEKANKMACEIEQLRRMNKETEDRKSREFAKMIADQEQRNA
;
A
#
# COMPACT_ATOMS: atom_id res chain seq x y z
N MET A 1 -13.37 -11.06 -7.28
CA MET A 1 -12.71 -9.82 -6.88
C MET A 1 -12.85 -9.58 -5.37
N GLN A 2 -14.04 -9.56 -4.79
CA GLN A 2 -14.26 -9.34 -3.34
C GLN A 2 -13.43 -10.25 -2.42
N LEU A 3 -13.19 -11.50 -2.80
CA LEU A 3 -12.32 -12.42 -2.05
C LEU A 3 -10.85 -11.95 -2.03
N LEU A 4 -10.35 -11.40 -3.12
CA LEU A 4 -8.98 -10.90 -3.21
C LEU A 4 -8.76 -9.66 -2.33
N GLU A 5 -9.77 -8.81 -2.20
CA GLU A 5 -9.71 -7.58 -1.37
C GLU A 5 -9.47 -7.90 0.12
N GLN A 6 -9.88 -9.08 0.57
CA GLN A 6 -9.70 -9.54 1.95
C GLN A 6 -8.32 -10.16 2.21
N ILE A 7 -7.57 -10.51 1.15
CA ILE A 7 -6.28 -11.19 1.27
C ILE A 7 -5.17 -10.14 1.37
N GLN A 8 -4.68 -9.92 2.57
CA GLN A 8 -3.57 -9.01 2.88
C GLN A 8 -2.19 -9.67 2.70
N GLN A 9 -2.16 -10.99 2.58
CA GLN A 9 -0.94 -11.78 2.46
C GLN A 9 -0.34 -11.66 1.06
N PRO A 10 1.01 -11.82 0.92
CA PRO A 10 1.67 -12.02 -0.35
C PRO A 10 1.04 -13.16 -1.15
N VAL A 11 1.02 -13.03 -2.47
CA VAL A 11 0.44 -14.05 -3.33
C VAL A 11 1.46 -14.66 -4.27
N VAL A 12 1.43 -15.98 -4.40
CA VAL A 12 2.02 -16.74 -5.50
C VAL A 12 0.90 -17.00 -6.50
N VAL A 13 1.05 -16.54 -7.72
CA VAL A 13 -0.01 -16.64 -8.73
C VAL A 13 0.43 -17.62 -9.82
N VAL A 14 -0.27 -18.74 -9.95
CA VAL A 14 -0.03 -19.75 -10.95
C VAL A 14 -1.18 -19.75 -11.96
N ALA A 15 -0.88 -19.43 -13.22
CA ALA A 15 -1.85 -19.50 -14.30
C ALA A 15 -1.58 -20.70 -15.21
N VAL A 16 -2.64 -21.39 -15.63
CA VAL A 16 -2.55 -22.43 -16.63
C VAL A 16 -3.23 -21.99 -17.92
N VAL A 17 -2.51 -22.09 -19.03
CA VAL A 17 -2.97 -21.77 -20.38
C VAL A 17 -2.75 -22.96 -21.30
N GLY A 18 -3.43 -23.02 -22.41
CA GLY A 18 -3.27 -24.06 -23.43
C GLY A 18 -4.57 -24.40 -24.12
N LEU A 19 -4.50 -25.27 -25.14
CA LEU A 19 -5.66 -25.65 -25.91
C LEU A 19 -6.79 -26.23 -25.04
N TYR A 20 -8.01 -26.11 -25.53
CA TYR A 20 -9.15 -26.75 -24.86
C TYR A 20 -8.96 -28.27 -24.76
N ARG A 21 -9.52 -28.89 -23.70
CA ARG A 21 -9.47 -30.36 -23.47
C ARG A 21 -8.07 -30.94 -23.18
N THR A 22 -7.12 -30.13 -22.75
CA THR A 22 -5.79 -30.61 -22.40
C THR A 22 -5.62 -30.98 -20.91
N GLY A 23 -6.68 -30.85 -20.08
CA GLY A 23 -6.64 -31.18 -18.65
C GLY A 23 -6.06 -30.08 -17.76
N LYS A 24 -6.19 -28.82 -18.14
CA LYS A 24 -5.77 -27.64 -17.33
C LYS A 24 -6.40 -27.64 -15.94
N SER A 25 -7.72 -27.71 -15.88
CA SER A 25 -8.50 -27.71 -14.63
C SER A 25 -8.11 -28.85 -13.69
N TYR A 26 -7.72 -30.03 -14.24
CA TYR A 26 -7.18 -31.12 -13.43
C TYR A 26 -5.88 -30.73 -12.69
N LEU A 27 -4.92 -30.14 -13.39
CA LEU A 27 -3.68 -29.69 -12.78
C LEU A 27 -3.94 -28.64 -11.68
N MET A 28 -4.89 -27.74 -11.93
CA MET A 28 -5.29 -26.73 -10.95
C MET A 28 -5.96 -27.34 -9.71
N ASN A 29 -6.82 -28.35 -9.88
CA ASN A 29 -7.39 -29.08 -8.76
C ASN A 29 -6.30 -29.77 -7.92
N ARG A 30 -5.30 -30.38 -8.56
CA ARG A 30 -4.17 -31.02 -7.86
C ARG A 30 -3.32 -30.01 -7.09
N LEU A 31 -3.06 -28.83 -7.66
CA LEU A 31 -2.37 -27.73 -6.98
C LEU A 31 -3.19 -27.19 -5.80
N ALA A 32 -4.50 -27.20 -5.90
CA ALA A 32 -5.38 -26.83 -4.78
C ALA A 32 -5.46 -27.90 -3.67
N GLY A 33 -4.80 -29.06 -3.87
CA GLY A 33 -4.87 -30.19 -2.95
C GLY A 33 -6.24 -30.88 -2.92
N LYS A 34 -7.03 -30.71 -3.99
CA LYS A 34 -8.39 -31.25 -4.13
C LYS A 34 -8.51 -32.13 -5.36
N GLN A 35 -9.46 -33.03 -5.34
CA GLN A 35 -9.82 -33.85 -6.52
C GLN A 35 -10.81 -33.12 -7.42
N THR A 36 -11.68 -32.31 -6.82
CA THR A 36 -12.71 -31.49 -7.47
C THR A 36 -12.61 -30.04 -7.06
N GLY A 37 -13.13 -29.13 -7.89
CA GLY A 37 -13.13 -27.68 -7.61
C GLY A 37 -13.31 -26.90 -8.90
N PHE A 38 -12.26 -26.81 -9.71
CA PHE A 38 -12.41 -26.40 -11.11
C PHE A 38 -13.09 -27.54 -11.86
N ALA A 39 -14.22 -27.25 -12.51
CA ALA A 39 -15.01 -28.27 -13.18
C ALA A 39 -14.25 -28.88 -14.36
N LEU A 40 -14.11 -30.20 -14.36
CA LEU A 40 -13.61 -30.94 -15.52
C LEU A 40 -14.76 -31.17 -16.51
N GLY A 41 -14.56 -30.83 -17.75
CA GLY A 41 -15.57 -31.09 -18.78
C GLY A 41 -15.41 -32.47 -19.39
N SER A 42 -16.45 -33.28 -19.43
CA SER A 42 -16.51 -34.57 -20.15
C SER A 42 -17.23 -34.46 -21.50
N THR A 43 -17.87 -33.31 -21.80
CA THR A 43 -18.63 -33.07 -23.04
C THR A 43 -17.83 -32.25 -24.06
N ILE A 44 -18.28 -32.10 -25.30
CA ILE A 44 -17.61 -31.29 -26.35
C ILE A 44 -17.52 -29.82 -25.97
N GLU A 45 -18.50 -29.29 -25.24
CA GLU A 45 -18.53 -27.89 -24.80
C GLU A 45 -17.48 -27.58 -23.73
N SER A 46 -16.87 -26.41 -23.81
CA SER A 46 -15.94 -25.90 -22.79
C SER A 46 -16.68 -25.55 -21.48
N LYS A 47 -16.16 -26.03 -20.36
CA LYS A 47 -16.72 -25.71 -19.03
C LYS A 47 -16.15 -24.40 -18.46
N THR A 48 -14.85 -24.14 -18.63
CA THR A 48 -14.20 -22.93 -18.21
C THR A 48 -14.41 -21.86 -19.27
N LYS A 49 -15.04 -20.74 -18.91
CA LYS A 49 -15.16 -19.54 -19.76
C LYS A 49 -14.46 -18.39 -19.07
N GLY A 50 -13.57 -17.69 -19.80
CA GLY A 50 -12.72 -16.66 -19.24
C GLY A 50 -11.60 -17.23 -18.36
N ILE A 51 -11.34 -16.58 -17.24
CA ILE A 51 -10.35 -17.02 -16.25
C ILE A 51 -11.05 -17.25 -14.92
N TRP A 52 -10.95 -18.46 -14.40
CA TRP A 52 -11.47 -18.84 -13.10
C TRP A 52 -10.35 -18.80 -12.07
N MET A 53 -10.67 -18.33 -10.88
CA MET A 53 -9.70 -18.14 -9.81
C MET A 53 -10.07 -18.92 -8.57
N TRP A 54 -9.05 -19.54 -7.95
CA TRP A 54 -9.17 -20.17 -6.64
C TRP A 54 -7.99 -19.79 -5.76
N CYS A 55 -8.27 -19.30 -4.54
CA CYS A 55 -7.27 -18.92 -3.55
C CYS A 55 -7.22 -19.96 -2.45
N VAL A 56 -6.03 -20.49 -2.17
CA VAL A 56 -5.78 -21.44 -1.09
C VAL A 56 -4.53 -21.01 -0.31
N PRO A 57 -4.39 -21.38 0.97
CA PRO A 57 -3.14 -21.19 1.70
C PRO A 57 -1.99 -21.88 0.95
N HIS A 58 -0.83 -21.23 0.87
CA HIS A 58 0.32 -21.84 0.19
C HIS A 58 0.85 -23.02 1.02
N PRO A 59 1.02 -24.22 0.42
CA PRO A 59 1.36 -25.43 1.19
C PRO A 59 2.69 -25.39 1.93
N THR A 60 3.70 -24.69 1.36
CA THR A 60 5.07 -24.69 1.89
C THR A 60 5.54 -23.30 2.35
N LYS A 61 4.86 -22.20 1.95
CA LYS A 61 5.23 -20.83 2.31
C LYS A 61 4.22 -20.23 3.27
N ALA A 62 4.53 -20.30 4.57
CA ALA A 62 3.66 -19.74 5.61
C ALA A 62 3.39 -18.24 5.37
N GLY A 63 2.17 -17.80 5.67
CA GLY A 63 1.78 -16.39 5.48
C GLY A 63 1.64 -15.96 4.01
N THR A 64 1.56 -16.91 3.07
CA THR A 64 1.41 -16.64 1.63
C THR A 64 0.15 -17.35 1.12
N THR A 65 -0.55 -16.72 0.20
CA THR A 65 -1.70 -17.32 -0.48
C THR A 65 -1.30 -17.78 -1.87
N LEU A 66 -1.64 -19.01 -2.22
CA LEU A 66 -1.54 -19.54 -3.57
C LEU A 66 -2.82 -19.20 -4.34
N VAL A 67 -2.69 -18.44 -5.41
CA VAL A 67 -3.77 -18.06 -6.31
C VAL A 67 -3.63 -18.86 -7.59
N LEU A 68 -4.63 -19.68 -7.89
CA LEU A 68 -4.69 -20.53 -9.06
C LEU A 68 -5.63 -19.91 -10.10
N LEU A 69 -5.14 -19.73 -11.32
CA LEU A 69 -5.89 -19.16 -12.44
C LEU A 69 -6.06 -20.22 -13.52
N ASP A 70 -7.27 -20.79 -13.63
CA ASP A 70 -7.66 -21.71 -14.68
C ASP A 70 -8.24 -20.93 -15.85
N THR A 71 -7.59 -20.98 -17.02
CA THR A 71 -8.06 -20.27 -18.21
C THR A 71 -8.94 -21.14 -19.07
N GLU A 72 -9.84 -20.52 -19.80
CA GLU A 72 -10.53 -21.21 -20.90
C GLU A 72 -9.53 -21.77 -21.92
N GLY A 73 -9.97 -22.77 -22.65
CA GLY A 73 -9.15 -23.39 -23.70
C GLY A 73 -8.94 -22.44 -24.86
N LEU A 74 -7.67 -22.26 -25.25
CA LEU A 74 -7.33 -21.55 -26.49
C LEU A 74 -7.75 -22.39 -27.70
N GLY A 75 -8.12 -21.74 -28.81
CA GLY A 75 -8.54 -22.41 -30.04
C GLY A 75 -9.88 -23.13 -29.93
N ASP A 76 -10.79 -22.69 -29.04
CA ASP A 76 -12.13 -23.25 -28.94
C ASP A 76 -12.93 -22.95 -30.21
N VAL A 77 -13.43 -24.01 -30.83
CA VAL A 77 -14.11 -23.97 -32.14
C VAL A 77 -15.39 -23.11 -32.10
N ASP A 78 -16.05 -23.03 -30.97
CA ASP A 78 -17.28 -22.27 -30.81
C ASP A 78 -17.09 -20.75 -30.83
N LYS A 79 -15.85 -20.25 -30.65
CA LYS A 79 -15.58 -18.81 -30.50
C LYS A 79 -14.97 -18.12 -31.71
N GLY A 80 -14.12 -18.81 -32.48
CA GLY A 80 -13.56 -18.31 -33.75
C GLY A 80 -12.77 -17.00 -33.71
N ASP A 81 -12.50 -16.44 -32.52
CA ASP A 81 -11.83 -15.15 -32.33
C ASP A 81 -10.43 -15.30 -31.72
N SER A 82 -9.40 -15.29 -32.58
CA SER A 82 -8.00 -15.37 -32.18
C SER A 82 -7.59 -14.21 -31.27
N LYS A 83 -8.22 -13.02 -31.38
CA LYS A 83 -7.94 -11.87 -30.52
C LYS A 83 -8.39 -12.10 -29.09
N HIS A 84 -9.48 -12.84 -28.89
CA HIS A 84 -9.93 -13.21 -27.56
C HIS A 84 -8.91 -14.12 -26.89
N ASP A 85 -8.41 -15.11 -27.57
CA ASP A 85 -7.40 -16.05 -27.06
C ASP A 85 -6.10 -15.32 -26.70
N THR A 86 -5.63 -14.40 -27.56
CA THR A 86 -4.45 -13.56 -27.25
C THR A 86 -4.67 -12.70 -26.02
N ARG A 87 -5.87 -12.15 -25.81
CA ARG A 87 -6.22 -11.38 -24.61
C ARG A 87 -6.20 -12.22 -23.35
N ILE A 88 -6.77 -13.42 -23.38
CA ILE A 88 -6.72 -14.36 -22.24
C ILE A 88 -5.29 -14.75 -21.92
N PHE A 89 -4.48 -15.05 -22.95
CA PHE A 89 -3.08 -15.39 -22.77
C PHE A 89 -2.28 -14.21 -22.16
N SER A 90 -2.46 -13.02 -22.70
CA SER A 90 -1.82 -11.79 -22.21
C SER A 90 -2.20 -11.49 -20.75
N LEU A 91 -3.48 -11.66 -20.41
CA LEU A 91 -3.96 -11.47 -19.04
C LEU A 91 -3.36 -12.50 -18.06
N ALA A 92 -3.25 -13.77 -18.49
CA ALA A 92 -2.59 -14.81 -17.71
C ALA A 92 -1.11 -14.50 -17.46
N VAL A 93 -0.40 -14.01 -18.47
CA VAL A 93 1.01 -13.54 -18.34
C VAL A 93 1.12 -12.38 -17.37
N LEU A 94 0.27 -11.36 -17.50
CA LEU A 94 0.29 -10.16 -16.66
C LEU A 94 0.02 -10.48 -15.18
N LEU A 95 -0.92 -11.38 -14.92
CA LEU A 95 -1.37 -11.68 -13.54
C LEU A 95 -0.51 -12.72 -12.84
N SER A 96 0.13 -13.65 -13.56
CA SER A 96 0.85 -14.75 -12.93
C SER A 96 2.29 -14.41 -12.52
N SER A 97 2.81 -15.16 -11.55
CA SER A 97 4.23 -15.29 -11.26
C SER A 97 4.83 -16.58 -11.83
N THR A 98 3.95 -17.54 -12.12
CA THR A 98 4.30 -18.78 -12.84
C THR A 98 3.22 -19.09 -13.88
N LEU A 99 3.62 -19.21 -15.13
CA LEU A 99 2.76 -19.55 -16.25
C LEU A 99 2.99 -20.99 -16.67
N VAL A 100 1.96 -21.80 -16.64
CA VAL A 100 1.99 -23.19 -17.09
C VAL A 100 1.32 -23.29 -18.46
N LEU A 101 2.09 -23.58 -19.49
CA LEU A 101 1.55 -23.95 -20.80
C LEU A 101 1.25 -25.45 -20.83
N ASN A 102 0.00 -25.79 -20.97
CA ASN A 102 -0.47 -27.18 -21.01
C ASN A 102 -0.80 -27.58 -22.44
N SER A 103 0.04 -28.40 -23.06
CA SER A 103 -0.11 -28.92 -24.41
C SER A 103 -0.27 -30.44 -24.39
N ARG A 104 -0.58 -31.04 -25.54
CA ARG A 104 -0.80 -32.48 -25.68
C ARG A 104 0.20 -33.11 -26.67
N GLY A 105 0.64 -34.32 -26.40
CA GLY A 105 1.48 -35.13 -27.29
C GLY A 105 2.96 -34.79 -27.22
N THR A 106 3.46 -33.91 -28.08
CA THR A 106 4.88 -33.57 -28.19
C THR A 106 5.07 -32.05 -28.39
N ILE A 107 6.26 -31.58 -28.11
CA ILE A 107 6.66 -30.18 -28.47
C ILE A 107 7.19 -30.23 -29.91
N ASP A 108 6.29 -30.28 -30.88
CA ASP A 108 6.62 -30.20 -32.30
C ASP A 108 6.50 -28.78 -32.85
N ASN A 109 6.78 -28.61 -34.14
CA ASN A 109 6.65 -27.33 -34.79
C ASN A 109 5.26 -26.72 -34.66
N ARG A 110 4.23 -27.54 -34.76
CA ARG A 110 2.83 -27.12 -34.70
C ARG A 110 2.51 -26.59 -33.29
N ALA A 111 2.93 -27.32 -32.26
CA ALA A 111 2.75 -26.89 -30.87
C ALA A 111 3.43 -25.56 -30.58
N ILE A 112 4.55 -25.27 -31.25
CA ILE A 112 5.26 -23.99 -31.11
C ILE A 112 4.60 -22.88 -31.96
N GLU A 113 4.14 -23.19 -33.16
CA GLU A 113 3.42 -22.27 -34.04
C GLU A 113 2.05 -21.88 -33.43
N GLU A 114 1.38 -22.81 -32.74
CA GLU A 114 0.15 -22.53 -31.99
C GLU A 114 0.37 -21.51 -30.85
N LEU A 115 1.63 -21.25 -30.45
CA LEU A 115 2.01 -20.18 -29.51
C LEU A 115 2.26 -18.82 -30.19
N GLN A 116 1.64 -18.55 -31.34
CA GLN A 116 1.71 -17.21 -31.96
C GLN A 116 1.34 -16.08 -30.98
N TYR A 117 0.51 -16.37 -29.98
CA TYR A 117 0.16 -15.42 -28.91
C TYR A 117 1.39 -14.84 -28.21
N VAL A 118 2.50 -15.61 -28.10
CA VAL A 118 3.76 -15.13 -27.50
C VAL A 118 4.42 -14.10 -28.40
N THR A 119 4.32 -14.22 -29.70
CA THR A 119 4.88 -13.25 -30.67
C THR A 119 4.10 -11.93 -30.67
N GLU A 120 2.81 -11.99 -30.36
CA GLU A 120 1.92 -10.85 -30.30
C GLU A 120 1.94 -10.12 -28.95
N LEU A 121 2.60 -10.67 -27.90
CA LEU A 121 2.57 -10.09 -26.56
C LEU A 121 3.00 -8.62 -26.53
N THR A 122 3.96 -8.20 -27.34
CA THR A 122 4.40 -6.80 -27.44
C THR A 122 3.34 -5.86 -27.98
N GLU A 123 2.37 -6.38 -28.73
CA GLU A 123 1.23 -5.61 -29.23
C GLU A 123 0.09 -5.52 -28.21
N TYR A 124 -0.01 -6.52 -27.34
CA TYR A 124 -1.08 -6.65 -26.34
C TYR A 124 -0.69 -6.29 -24.92
N ILE A 125 0.59 -6.01 -24.67
CA ILE A 125 1.12 -5.59 -23.38
C ILE A 125 2.09 -4.43 -23.59
N LYS A 126 1.86 -3.30 -22.92
CA LYS A 126 2.81 -2.18 -22.84
C LYS A 126 3.38 -2.08 -21.44
N ILE A 127 4.66 -1.71 -21.33
CA ILE A 127 5.31 -1.51 -20.02
C ILE A 127 5.23 -0.06 -19.62
N LYS A 128 5.52 0.85 -20.55
CA LYS A 128 5.56 2.29 -20.34
C LYS A 128 4.60 3.04 -21.26
N SER A 129 4.30 4.27 -20.89
CA SER A 129 3.53 5.22 -21.69
C SER A 129 4.23 5.52 -23.02
N PRO A 130 3.52 6.01 -24.07
CA PRO A 130 4.01 6.08 -25.46
C PRO A 130 5.31 6.83 -25.71
N ASP A 131 5.76 7.65 -24.76
CA ASP A 131 6.88 8.59 -24.94
C ASP A 131 8.25 8.08 -24.48
N GLU A 132 8.36 6.85 -23.94
CA GLU A 132 9.62 6.29 -23.47
C GLU A 132 10.01 5.01 -24.22
N VAL A 133 11.25 4.97 -24.72
CA VAL A 133 11.85 3.77 -25.33
C VAL A 133 12.14 2.74 -24.23
N VAL A 134 11.47 1.60 -24.28
CA VAL A 134 11.66 0.49 -23.33
C VAL A 134 12.81 -0.37 -23.79
N ASP A 135 13.80 -0.60 -22.91
CA ASP A 135 14.82 -1.65 -23.12
C ASP A 135 14.15 -3.03 -23.01
N ASP A 136 14.39 -3.89 -23.99
CA ASP A 136 13.92 -5.28 -24.04
C ASP A 136 14.22 -6.07 -22.75
N ALA A 137 15.31 -5.74 -22.06
CA ALA A 137 15.68 -6.37 -20.79
C ALA A 137 14.77 -5.97 -19.62
N GLU A 138 14.17 -4.79 -19.69
CA GLU A 138 13.18 -4.34 -18.71
C GLU A 138 11.84 -5.02 -18.90
N PHE A 139 11.47 -5.29 -20.15
CA PHE A 139 10.26 -6.02 -20.51
C PHE A 139 10.21 -7.42 -19.91
N VAL A 140 11.32 -8.16 -19.96
CA VAL A 140 11.43 -9.55 -19.50
C VAL A 140 11.24 -9.72 -17.99
N LYS A 141 11.58 -8.70 -17.19
CA LYS A 141 11.47 -8.77 -15.72
C LYS A 141 10.04 -8.94 -15.19
N PHE A 142 9.03 -8.63 -16.00
CA PHE A 142 7.63 -8.74 -15.62
C PHE A 142 6.99 -10.08 -15.96
N PHE A 143 7.70 -10.87 -16.76
CA PHE A 143 7.17 -12.13 -17.22
C PHE A 143 7.29 -13.20 -16.14
N PRO A 144 6.28 -14.08 -16.05
CA PRO A 144 6.32 -15.19 -15.09
C PRO A 144 7.39 -16.21 -15.46
N SER A 145 7.77 -17.03 -14.47
CA SER A 145 8.48 -18.28 -14.76
C SER A 145 7.62 -19.17 -15.65
N PHE A 146 8.21 -19.82 -16.63
CA PHE A 146 7.48 -20.58 -17.64
C PHE A 146 7.64 -22.08 -17.42
N ILE A 147 6.53 -22.81 -17.43
CA ILE A 147 6.53 -24.26 -17.34
C ILE A 147 5.76 -24.82 -18.54
N TRP A 148 6.39 -25.72 -19.28
CA TRP A 148 5.71 -26.47 -20.33
C TRP A 148 5.27 -27.83 -19.80
N ALA A 149 3.98 -28.04 -19.65
CA ALA A 149 3.38 -29.29 -19.25
C ALA A 149 2.89 -30.03 -20.51
N VAL A 150 3.59 -31.09 -20.92
CA VAL A 150 3.24 -31.91 -22.09
C VAL A 150 2.43 -33.08 -21.62
N ARG A 151 1.16 -33.16 -22.04
CA ARG A 151 0.21 -34.21 -21.67
C ARG A 151 0.24 -35.34 -22.67
N ASP A 152 -0.12 -36.54 -22.21
CA ASP A 152 -0.24 -37.73 -23.02
C ASP A 152 1.07 -38.06 -23.78
N PHE A 153 2.21 -37.81 -23.11
CA PHE A 153 3.54 -38.02 -23.67
C PHE A 153 3.90 -39.49 -23.74
N THR A 154 4.27 -39.95 -24.93
CA THR A 154 4.53 -41.40 -25.21
C THR A 154 5.94 -41.68 -25.69
N LEU A 155 6.75 -40.63 -25.95
CA LEU A 155 8.10 -40.80 -26.47
C LEU A 155 9.10 -41.16 -25.36
N GLN A 156 10.23 -41.75 -25.76
CA GLN A 156 11.39 -41.84 -24.90
C GLN A 156 12.17 -40.53 -24.94
N LEU A 157 12.57 -40.03 -23.79
CA LEU A 157 13.40 -38.83 -23.68
C LEU A 157 14.83 -39.18 -24.08
N LYS A 158 15.10 -39.14 -25.38
CA LYS A 158 16.42 -39.37 -25.98
C LYS A 158 16.68 -38.36 -27.08
N ILE A 159 17.85 -37.76 -27.06
CA ILE A 159 18.35 -36.82 -28.08
C ILE A 159 19.67 -37.39 -28.61
N ASP A 160 19.74 -37.55 -29.92
CA ASP A 160 20.92 -38.16 -30.59
C ASP A 160 21.35 -39.53 -29.97
N GLY A 161 20.38 -40.34 -29.56
CA GLY A 161 20.59 -41.66 -28.96
C GLY A 161 21.03 -41.67 -27.49
N LYS A 162 21.17 -40.51 -26.85
CA LYS A 162 21.50 -40.36 -25.42
C LYS A 162 20.26 -39.99 -24.62
N ASP A 163 20.19 -40.48 -23.39
CA ASP A 163 19.13 -40.12 -22.48
C ASP A 163 19.17 -38.58 -22.22
N ALA A 164 18.02 -37.96 -22.21
CA ALA A 164 17.85 -36.53 -22.03
C ALA A 164 16.83 -36.26 -20.92
N THR A 165 16.98 -35.15 -20.26
CA THR A 165 16.02 -34.61 -19.30
C THR A 165 14.83 -33.94 -20.01
N GLU A 166 13.73 -33.72 -19.31
CA GLU A 166 12.58 -33.00 -19.83
C GLU A 166 12.93 -31.57 -20.23
N ASP A 167 13.83 -30.94 -19.49
CA ASP A 167 14.31 -29.58 -19.80
C ASP A 167 15.19 -29.54 -21.05
N GLU A 168 16.07 -30.54 -21.22
CA GLU A 168 16.87 -30.67 -22.44
C GLU A 168 15.99 -30.92 -23.65
N TYR A 169 14.89 -31.67 -23.49
CA TYR A 169 13.89 -31.82 -24.53
C TYR A 169 13.22 -30.50 -24.92
N LEU A 170 12.85 -29.68 -23.96
CA LEU A 170 12.32 -28.35 -24.21
C LEU A 170 13.32 -27.46 -24.96
N GLU A 171 14.57 -27.39 -24.47
CA GLU A 171 15.61 -26.58 -25.12
C GLU A 171 15.97 -27.10 -26.53
N PHE A 172 15.91 -28.41 -26.75
CA PHE A 172 16.05 -29.00 -28.08
C PHE A 172 14.91 -28.57 -29.03
N ALA A 173 13.67 -28.54 -28.57
CA ALA A 173 12.53 -28.07 -29.35
C ALA A 173 12.59 -26.56 -29.65
N LEU A 174 13.20 -25.79 -28.75
CA LEU A 174 13.41 -24.34 -28.91
C LEU A 174 14.71 -23.98 -29.64
N LYS A 175 15.45 -24.94 -30.19
CA LYS A 175 16.68 -24.69 -30.94
C LYS A 175 16.40 -23.88 -32.20
N LEU A 176 17.17 -22.82 -32.40
CA LEU A 176 17.07 -21.95 -33.58
C LEU A 176 17.78 -22.55 -34.78
N LYS A 177 17.24 -22.33 -35.97
CA LYS A 177 17.87 -22.67 -37.24
C LYS A 177 18.77 -21.53 -37.72
N LEU A 178 19.88 -21.90 -38.31
CA LEU A 178 20.80 -20.95 -38.95
C LEU A 178 20.27 -20.55 -40.35
N GLY A 179 20.40 -19.29 -40.67
CA GLY A 179 20.00 -18.70 -41.97
C GLY A 179 19.07 -17.51 -41.83
N ASN A 180 18.91 -16.75 -42.93
CA ASN A 180 18.11 -15.52 -42.97
C ASN A 180 16.94 -15.62 -43.95
N SER A 181 16.53 -16.84 -44.39
CA SER A 181 15.37 -16.99 -45.26
C SER A 181 14.08 -16.72 -44.49
N VAL A 182 13.03 -16.28 -45.21
CA VAL A 182 11.70 -16.06 -44.61
C VAL A 182 11.20 -17.29 -43.86
N GLN A 183 11.48 -18.49 -44.38
CA GLN A 183 11.08 -19.74 -43.72
C GLN A 183 11.83 -19.97 -42.41
N VAL A 184 13.13 -19.65 -42.37
CA VAL A 184 13.95 -19.73 -41.14
C VAL A 184 13.51 -18.69 -40.13
N ASN A 185 13.24 -17.47 -40.57
CA ASN A 185 12.73 -16.42 -39.69
C ASN A 185 11.38 -16.79 -39.08
N ASN A 186 10.44 -17.29 -39.88
CA ASN A 186 9.13 -17.74 -39.37
C ASN A 186 9.25 -18.92 -38.39
N TYR A 187 10.20 -19.83 -38.65
CA TYR A 187 10.50 -20.94 -37.73
C TYR A 187 11.10 -20.45 -36.42
N ASN A 188 12.01 -19.47 -36.49
CA ASN A 188 12.75 -18.97 -35.34
C ASN A 188 11.92 -18.01 -34.46
N LEU A 189 11.06 -17.20 -35.06
CA LEU A 189 10.36 -16.10 -34.38
C LEU A 189 9.64 -16.53 -33.09
N PRO A 190 8.75 -17.55 -33.08
CA PRO A 190 8.10 -17.95 -31.82
C PRO A 190 9.09 -18.52 -30.81
N ARG A 191 10.14 -19.20 -31.25
CA ARG A 191 11.21 -19.76 -30.40
C ARG A 191 12.04 -18.67 -29.74
N GLU A 192 12.41 -17.65 -30.51
CA GLU A 192 13.11 -16.47 -30.02
C GLU A 192 12.28 -15.70 -29.00
N CYS A 193 11.00 -15.53 -29.28
CA CYS A 193 10.07 -14.87 -28.35
C CYS A 193 9.93 -15.65 -27.04
N ILE A 194 9.75 -16.97 -27.08
CA ILE A 194 9.68 -17.81 -25.87
C ILE A 194 10.99 -17.71 -25.07
N ARG A 195 12.12 -17.80 -25.74
CA ARG A 195 13.44 -17.72 -25.09
C ARG A 195 13.72 -16.33 -24.52
N LYS A 196 13.25 -15.27 -25.19
CA LYS A 196 13.42 -13.89 -24.79
C LYS A 196 12.51 -13.54 -23.60
N TYR A 197 11.22 -13.86 -23.68
CA TYR A 197 10.25 -13.43 -22.68
C TYR A 197 10.25 -14.32 -21.43
N PHE A 198 10.63 -15.59 -21.57
CA PHE A 198 10.65 -16.53 -20.46
C PHE A 198 12.07 -17.11 -20.27
N PRO A 199 12.97 -16.34 -19.62
CA PRO A 199 14.34 -16.83 -19.39
C PRO A 199 14.40 -18.02 -18.44
N SER A 200 13.48 -18.14 -17.50
CA SER A 200 13.31 -19.31 -16.64
C SER A 200 12.26 -20.23 -17.23
N ARG A 201 12.67 -21.40 -17.69
CA ARG A 201 11.81 -22.40 -18.34
C ARG A 201 12.01 -23.76 -17.71
N LYS A 202 10.91 -24.52 -17.59
CA LYS A 202 10.89 -25.88 -17.07
C LYS A 202 9.97 -26.73 -17.92
N CYS A 203 10.25 -28.01 -18.05
CA CYS A 203 9.37 -28.95 -18.75
C CYS A 203 8.94 -30.11 -17.85
N PHE A 204 7.71 -30.56 -18.01
CA PHE A 204 7.18 -31.77 -17.41
C PHE A 204 6.44 -32.59 -18.48
N THR A 205 6.74 -33.88 -18.57
CA THR A 205 6.11 -34.80 -19.51
C THR A 205 5.20 -35.76 -18.75
N PHE A 206 3.89 -35.60 -18.94
CA PHE A 206 2.87 -36.42 -18.26
C PHE A 206 2.45 -37.59 -19.17
N PRO A 207 2.59 -38.81 -18.74
CA PRO A 207 2.01 -39.96 -19.45
C PRO A 207 0.48 -39.93 -19.38
N PHE A 208 -0.20 -40.85 -20.03
CA PHE A 208 -1.65 -41.00 -19.90
C PHE A 208 -2.04 -41.23 -18.43
N PRO A 209 -3.10 -40.53 -17.93
CA PRO A 209 -3.54 -40.70 -16.56
C PRO A 209 -4.15 -42.07 -16.26
N THR A 210 -4.86 -42.63 -17.22
CA THR A 210 -5.57 -43.92 -17.12
C THR A 210 -5.88 -44.44 -18.53
N SER A 211 -6.63 -45.53 -18.63
CA SER A 211 -7.10 -46.04 -19.93
C SER A 211 -7.99 -45.00 -20.64
N PRO A 212 -8.03 -45.02 -22.00
CA PRO A 212 -8.86 -44.08 -22.75
C PRO A 212 -10.34 -44.07 -22.35
N ASP A 213 -10.88 -45.21 -21.97
CA ASP A 213 -12.28 -45.40 -21.58
C ASP A 213 -12.60 -44.74 -20.22
N SER A 214 -11.62 -44.65 -19.34
CA SER A 214 -11.77 -44.11 -17.98
C SER A 214 -11.41 -42.60 -17.87
N VAL A 215 -10.77 -42.01 -18.88
CA VAL A 215 -10.34 -40.59 -18.86
C VAL A 215 -11.50 -39.61 -18.63
N SER A 216 -12.70 -39.94 -19.15
CA SER A 216 -13.89 -39.10 -18.96
C SER A 216 -14.40 -39.03 -17.52
N PHE A 217 -13.98 -39.99 -16.68
CA PHE A 217 -14.39 -40.10 -15.27
C PHE A 217 -13.27 -39.70 -14.29
N LEU A 218 -12.24 -38.99 -14.74
CA LEU A 218 -11.03 -38.70 -13.98
C LEU A 218 -11.31 -37.97 -12.63
N GLU A 219 -12.43 -37.23 -12.52
CA GLU A 219 -12.88 -36.59 -11.28
C GLU A 219 -13.34 -37.57 -10.20
N THR A 220 -13.86 -38.69 -10.60
CA THR A 220 -14.50 -39.68 -9.71
C THR A 220 -13.72 -40.99 -9.60
N LEU A 221 -12.64 -41.15 -10.38
CA LEU A 221 -11.77 -42.31 -10.33
C LEU A 221 -11.09 -42.44 -8.97
N ASP A 222 -11.03 -43.68 -8.47
CA ASP A 222 -10.18 -43.98 -7.32
C ASP A 222 -8.71 -43.68 -7.69
N PRO A 223 -7.93 -43.07 -6.81
CA PRO A 223 -6.49 -42.87 -7.03
C PRO A 223 -5.73 -44.12 -7.43
N ALA A 224 -6.19 -45.31 -7.01
CA ALA A 224 -5.62 -46.59 -7.39
C ALA A 224 -5.84 -46.95 -8.88
N GLU A 225 -6.81 -46.36 -9.55
CA GLU A 225 -7.10 -46.57 -10.98
C GLU A 225 -6.33 -45.58 -11.88
N ILE A 226 -5.65 -44.63 -11.28
CA ILE A 226 -4.80 -43.68 -11.99
C ILE A 226 -3.39 -44.26 -12.11
N SER A 227 -2.76 -44.07 -13.26
CA SER A 227 -1.39 -44.54 -13.52
C SER A 227 -0.43 -43.99 -12.44
N GLU A 228 0.31 -44.86 -11.77
CA GLU A 228 1.31 -44.51 -10.75
C GLU A 228 2.34 -43.55 -11.32
N ARG A 229 2.83 -43.79 -12.52
CA ARG A 229 3.78 -42.88 -13.20
C ARG A 229 3.18 -41.51 -13.48
N PHE A 230 1.90 -41.43 -13.78
CA PHE A 230 1.22 -40.15 -13.95
C PHE A 230 1.11 -39.40 -12.62
N LEU A 231 0.77 -40.11 -11.54
CA LEU A 231 0.69 -39.52 -10.20
C LEU A 231 2.08 -39.04 -9.72
N GLU A 232 3.13 -39.80 -9.98
CA GLU A 232 4.51 -39.43 -9.66
C GLU A 232 4.92 -38.11 -10.34
N VAL A 233 4.68 -37.99 -11.66
CA VAL A 233 4.96 -36.75 -12.40
C VAL A 233 4.08 -35.61 -11.90
N THR A 234 2.80 -35.86 -11.61
CA THR A 234 1.90 -34.84 -11.05
C THR A 234 2.37 -34.35 -9.70
N ASN A 235 2.79 -35.23 -8.81
CA ASN A 235 3.30 -34.86 -7.50
C ASN A 235 4.62 -34.06 -7.62
N ARG A 236 5.53 -34.48 -8.48
CA ARG A 236 6.78 -33.77 -8.78
C ARG A 236 6.51 -32.36 -9.35
N PHE A 237 5.53 -32.25 -10.24
CA PHE A 237 5.08 -30.95 -10.77
C PHE A 237 4.51 -30.05 -9.66
N CYS A 238 3.60 -30.57 -8.84
CA CYS A 238 3.03 -29.79 -7.73
C CYS A 238 4.11 -29.36 -6.74
N GLN A 239 5.01 -30.26 -6.35
CA GLN A 239 6.12 -29.94 -5.47
C GLN A 239 7.02 -28.85 -6.05
N PHE A 240 7.36 -28.95 -7.35
CA PHE A 240 8.15 -27.93 -8.04
C PHE A 240 7.46 -26.55 -7.98
N ILE A 241 6.15 -26.49 -8.25
CA ILE A 241 5.36 -25.25 -8.16
C ILE A 241 5.42 -24.68 -6.73
N PHE A 242 5.20 -25.51 -5.71
CA PHE A 242 5.19 -25.05 -4.33
C PHE A 242 6.57 -24.55 -3.87
N ASP A 243 7.64 -25.17 -4.29
CA ASP A 243 8.99 -24.83 -3.86
C ASP A 243 9.58 -23.67 -4.67
N GLN A 244 9.39 -23.64 -5.98
CA GLN A 244 10.10 -22.75 -6.89
C GLN A 244 9.30 -21.52 -7.33
N SER A 245 7.95 -21.57 -7.31
CA SER A 245 7.17 -20.40 -7.71
C SER A 245 7.39 -19.26 -6.74
N GLN A 246 7.75 -18.11 -7.29
CA GLN A 246 8.01 -16.91 -6.49
C GLN A 246 6.72 -16.16 -6.18
N VAL A 247 6.75 -15.39 -5.11
CA VAL A 247 5.73 -14.38 -4.84
C VAL A 247 5.70 -13.40 -6.00
N LYS A 248 4.52 -12.98 -6.42
CA LYS A 248 4.41 -11.97 -7.47
C LYS A 248 4.88 -10.63 -6.96
N ASN A 249 5.83 -10.05 -7.68
CA ASN A 249 6.36 -8.73 -7.39
C ASN A 249 6.07 -7.76 -8.55
N LEU A 250 5.99 -6.47 -8.23
CA LEU A 250 5.96 -5.39 -9.21
C LEU A 250 7.39 -4.94 -9.55
N LYS A 251 7.52 -4.02 -10.50
CA LYS A 251 8.82 -3.53 -11.03
C LYS A 251 9.78 -3.08 -9.93
N ASP A 252 9.28 -2.48 -8.87
CA ASP A 252 10.07 -1.92 -7.78
C ASP A 252 10.31 -2.91 -6.64
N GLY A 253 10.08 -4.22 -6.90
CA GLY A 253 10.20 -5.27 -5.90
C GLY A 253 9.06 -5.31 -4.89
N HIS A 254 8.06 -4.48 -5.06
CA HIS A 254 6.88 -4.48 -4.19
C HIS A 254 6.13 -5.79 -4.31
N THR A 255 5.93 -6.43 -3.18
CA THR A 255 5.24 -7.70 -3.10
C THR A 255 3.74 -7.51 -3.32
N VAL A 256 3.19 -8.25 -4.27
CA VAL A 256 1.76 -8.22 -4.59
C VAL A 256 1.00 -9.02 -3.56
N THR A 257 0.06 -8.36 -2.86
CA THR A 257 -0.94 -9.00 -1.99
C THR A 257 -2.17 -9.40 -2.80
N GLY A 258 -3.09 -10.16 -2.19
CA GLY A 258 -4.34 -10.50 -2.85
C GLY A 258 -5.14 -9.28 -3.26
N ARG A 259 -5.24 -8.28 -2.40
CA ARG A 259 -5.90 -7.00 -2.68
C ARG A 259 -5.29 -6.29 -3.90
N VAL A 260 -3.96 -6.16 -3.90
CA VAL A 260 -3.21 -5.57 -5.02
C VAL A 260 -3.45 -6.35 -6.32
N LEU A 261 -3.40 -7.69 -6.27
CA LEU A 261 -3.74 -8.54 -7.43
C LEU A 261 -5.15 -8.28 -7.93
N GLY A 262 -6.12 -8.10 -7.03
CA GLY A 262 -7.50 -7.77 -7.36
C GLY A 262 -7.62 -6.46 -8.15
N HIS A 263 -6.96 -5.40 -7.71
CA HIS A 263 -6.94 -4.12 -8.41
C HIS A 263 -6.25 -4.21 -9.76
N LEU A 264 -5.11 -4.89 -9.85
CA LEU A 264 -4.41 -5.14 -11.12
C LEU A 264 -5.30 -5.90 -12.10
N ALA A 265 -5.92 -6.99 -11.66
CA ALA A 265 -6.80 -7.80 -12.50
C ALA A 265 -7.99 -6.98 -13.03
N LYS A 266 -8.62 -6.16 -12.17
CA LYS A 266 -9.70 -5.26 -12.57
C LYS A 266 -9.23 -4.26 -13.61
N THR A 267 -8.13 -3.57 -13.35
CA THR A 267 -7.56 -2.56 -14.25
C THR A 267 -7.24 -3.16 -15.63
N TYR A 268 -6.62 -4.34 -15.67
CA TYR A 268 -6.29 -5.00 -16.93
C TYR A 268 -7.54 -5.46 -17.68
N VAL A 269 -8.51 -6.04 -16.99
CA VAL A 269 -9.77 -6.48 -17.60
C VAL A 269 -10.55 -5.30 -18.15
N ASP A 270 -10.68 -4.20 -17.40
CA ASP A 270 -11.38 -2.99 -17.83
C ASP A 270 -10.68 -2.37 -19.05
N THR A 271 -9.34 -2.32 -19.03
CA THR A 271 -8.53 -1.80 -20.16
C THR A 271 -8.73 -2.66 -21.42
N ILE A 272 -8.63 -3.98 -21.29
CA ILE A 272 -8.83 -4.92 -22.41
C ILE A 272 -10.27 -4.82 -22.94
N SER A 273 -11.25 -4.72 -22.05
CA SER A 273 -12.67 -4.61 -22.41
C SER A 273 -12.99 -3.32 -23.17
N SER A 274 -12.30 -2.21 -22.86
CA SER A 274 -12.40 -0.95 -23.61
C SER A 274 -11.73 -0.99 -24.98
N GLY A 275 -11.03 -2.09 -25.31
CA GLY A 275 -10.25 -2.22 -26.54
C GLY A 275 -8.86 -1.60 -26.48
N ALA A 276 -8.46 -1.06 -25.32
CA ALA A 276 -7.14 -0.50 -25.12
C ALA A 276 -6.11 -1.61 -24.76
N VAL A 277 -4.83 -1.27 -24.92
CA VAL A 277 -3.73 -2.17 -24.56
C VAL A 277 -3.32 -1.92 -23.10
N PRO A 278 -3.33 -2.93 -22.22
CA PRO A 278 -2.91 -2.76 -20.85
C PRO A 278 -1.44 -2.32 -20.77
N CYS A 279 -1.21 -1.26 -20.00
CA CYS A 279 0.10 -0.73 -19.69
C CYS A 279 0.44 -1.05 -18.22
N LEU A 280 1.56 -1.73 -18.01
CA LEU A 280 2.00 -2.12 -16.66
C LEU A 280 2.24 -0.91 -15.76
N GLU A 281 2.91 0.11 -16.28
CA GLU A 281 3.22 1.32 -15.52
C GLU A 281 1.95 2.07 -15.14
N ASN A 282 1.01 2.26 -16.07
CA ASN A 282 -0.25 2.93 -15.79
C ASN A 282 -1.08 2.17 -14.74
N ALA A 283 -1.08 0.83 -14.79
CA ALA A 283 -1.75 0.02 -13.79
C ALA A 283 -1.11 0.16 -12.40
N VAL A 284 0.22 0.24 -12.34
CA VAL A 284 0.95 0.46 -11.08
C VAL A 284 0.70 1.86 -10.53
N ILE A 285 0.68 2.90 -11.38
CA ILE A 285 0.35 4.28 -10.98
C ILE A 285 -1.09 4.36 -10.46
N ALA A 286 -2.05 3.81 -11.20
CA ALA A 286 -3.45 3.78 -10.77
C ALA A 286 -3.63 3.06 -9.44
N MET A 287 -2.91 1.96 -9.24
CA MET A 287 -2.91 1.23 -7.99
C MET A 287 -2.27 2.03 -6.85
N ALA A 288 -1.14 2.71 -7.11
CA ALA A 288 -0.49 3.56 -6.12
C ALA A 288 -1.45 4.65 -5.63
N THR A 289 -2.19 5.30 -6.53
CA THR A 289 -3.24 6.26 -6.16
C THR A 289 -4.28 5.64 -5.22
N ILE A 290 -4.84 4.47 -5.59
CA ILE A 290 -5.88 3.79 -4.80
C ILE A 290 -5.34 3.38 -3.42
N GLU A 291 -4.15 2.79 -3.37
CA GLU A 291 -3.56 2.33 -2.10
C GLU A 291 -3.18 3.50 -1.19
N ASN A 292 -2.66 4.61 -1.75
CA ASN A 292 -2.29 5.79 -0.98
C ASN A 292 -3.52 6.56 -0.49
N GLU A 293 -4.58 6.66 -1.29
CA GLU A 293 -5.86 7.21 -0.83
C GLU A 293 -6.45 6.40 0.32
N ALA A 294 -6.41 5.08 0.20
CA ALA A 294 -6.90 4.20 1.25
C ALA A 294 -5.99 4.23 2.49
N ALA A 295 -4.66 4.32 2.32
CA ALA A 295 -3.72 4.50 3.42
C ALA A 295 -3.96 5.81 4.18
N PHE A 296 -4.22 6.89 3.43
CA PHE A 296 -4.62 8.19 3.98
C PHE A 296 -5.88 8.08 4.84
N GLN A 297 -6.93 7.44 4.30
CA GLN A 297 -8.19 7.28 5.04
C GLN A 297 -8.02 6.43 6.29
N GLU A 298 -7.30 5.30 6.22
CA GLU A 298 -7.03 4.45 7.37
C GLU A 298 -6.20 5.17 8.44
N GLY A 299 -5.16 5.91 8.04
CA GLY A 299 -4.37 6.73 8.95
C GLY A 299 -5.21 7.80 9.64
N LEU A 300 -6.01 8.52 8.87
CA LEU A 300 -6.90 9.57 9.39
C LEU A 300 -7.95 9.00 10.36
N GLU A 301 -8.54 7.85 10.06
CA GLU A 301 -9.52 7.16 10.92
C GLU A 301 -8.90 6.77 12.28
N VAL A 302 -7.65 6.28 12.28
CA VAL A 302 -6.92 5.98 13.52
C VAL A 302 -6.76 7.22 14.38
N TYR A 303 -6.33 8.34 13.80
CA TYR A 303 -6.19 9.61 14.49
C TYR A 303 -7.53 10.09 15.06
N GLN A 304 -8.56 10.16 14.21
CA GLN A 304 -9.90 10.62 14.60
C GLN A 304 -10.50 9.76 15.71
N THR A 305 -10.37 8.44 15.61
CA THR A 305 -10.89 7.52 16.63
C THR A 305 -10.22 7.73 17.97
N GLY A 306 -8.92 8.00 17.98
CA GLY A 306 -8.17 8.32 19.20
C GLY A 306 -8.63 9.64 19.81
N MET A 307 -8.64 10.71 19.03
CA MET A 307 -9.02 12.05 19.49
C MET A 307 -10.49 12.16 19.89
N GLU A 308 -11.42 11.47 19.22
CA GLU A 308 -12.83 11.44 19.62
C GLU A 308 -13.05 10.74 20.97
N LYS A 309 -12.22 9.75 21.30
CA LYS A 309 -12.24 9.16 22.66
C LYS A 309 -11.78 10.17 23.71
N LEU A 310 -10.68 10.90 23.44
CA LEU A 310 -10.18 11.92 24.35
C LEU A 310 -11.19 13.06 24.52
N LYS A 311 -11.88 13.47 23.47
CA LYS A 311 -12.91 14.50 23.48
C LYS A 311 -14.02 14.25 24.51
N ASN A 312 -14.35 12.99 24.76
CA ASN A 312 -15.34 12.65 25.80
C ASN A 312 -14.87 13.02 27.21
N SER A 313 -13.59 13.31 27.41
CA SER A 313 -12.99 13.70 28.68
C SER A 313 -12.72 15.21 28.77
N PHE A 314 -13.07 15.98 27.73
CA PHE A 314 -12.86 17.43 27.72
C PHE A 314 -13.64 18.13 28.84
N PRO A 315 -13.09 19.15 29.46
CA PRO A 315 -11.76 19.73 29.24
C PRO A 315 -10.63 18.91 29.92
N VAL A 316 -9.47 18.82 29.26
CA VAL A 316 -8.22 18.25 29.77
C VAL A 316 -7.10 19.28 29.69
N GLU A 317 -6.02 19.03 30.43
CA GLU A 317 -4.82 19.89 30.41
C GLU A 317 -4.18 19.94 29.00
N LEU A 318 -3.56 21.05 28.66
CA LEU A 318 -2.92 21.25 27.36
C LEU A 318 -1.83 20.20 27.08
N ASN A 319 -1.06 19.83 28.11
CA ASN A 319 -0.02 18.80 28.01
C ASN A 319 -0.60 17.42 27.68
N GLU A 320 -1.77 17.09 28.24
CA GLU A 320 -2.44 15.82 27.99
C GLU A 320 -2.94 15.75 26.56
N ILE A 321 -3.69 16.75 26.08
CA ILE A 321 -4.18 16.75 24.70
C ILE A 321 -3.04 16.75 23.67
N THR A 322 -1.92 17.45 23.98
CA THR A 322 -0.74 17.48 23.13
C THR A 322 -0.05 16.13 23.07
N SER A 323 0.13 15.45 24.21
CA SER A 323 0.74 14.13 24.28
C SER A 323 -0.08 13.07 23.53
N GLU A 324 -1.39 13.09 23.71
CA GLU A 324 -2.30 12.16 23.01
C GLU A 324 -2.35 12.45 21.50
N HIS A 325 -2.36 13.73 21.10
CA HIS A 325 -2.23 14.12 19.70
C HIS A 325 -0.95 13.55 19.07
N GLN A 326 0.20 13.68 19.73
CA GLN A 326 1.48 13.14 19.22
C GLN A 326 1.42 11.61 19.10
N CYS A 327 0.87 10.93 20.11
CA CYS A 327 0.70 9.49 20.10
C CYS A 327 -0.17 9.02 18.92
N PHE A 328 -1.34 9.64 18.73
CA PHE A 328 -2.26 9.26 17.66
C PHE A 328 -1.73 9.67 16.28
N THR A 329 -1.00 10.78 16.16
CA THR A 329 -0.31 11.17 14.93
C THR A 329 0.72 10.12 14.52
N LEU A 330 1.53 9.64 15.47
CA LEU A 330 2.49 8.58 15.21
C LEU A 330 1.81 7.28 14.77
N MET A 331 0.73 6.87 15.45
CA MET A 331 -0.05 5.69 15.08
C MET A 331 -0.68 5.82 13.68
N ALA A 332 -1.22 6.98 13.35
CA ALA A 332 -1.79 7.29 12.04
C ALA A 332 -0.74 7.19 10.93
N THR A 333 0.42 7.81 11.15
CA THR A 333 1.55 7.75 10.21
C THR A 333 2.07 6.32 10.02
N GLN A 334 2.22 5.56 11.10
CA GLN A 334 2.61 4.14 11.00
C GLN A 334 1.59 3.30 10.24
N THR A 335 0.30 3.59 10.42
CA THR A 335 -0.78 2.91 9.70
C THR A 335 -0.73 3.25 8.22
N PHE A 336 -0.56 4.52 7.88
CA PHE A 336 -0.35 4.99 6.51
C PHE A 336 0.85 4.28 5.86
N MET A 337 2.01 4.27 6.52
CA MET A 337 3.25 3.70 5.99
C MET A 337 3.18 2.19 5.74
N LYS A 338 2.39 1.46 6.54
CA LYS A 338 2.18 0.01 6.32
C LYS A 338 1.46 -0.31 5.02
N ARG A 339 0.66 0.62 4.52
CA ARG A 339 -0.15 0.43 3.32
C ARG A 339 0.32 1.26 2.14
N SER A 340 0.91 2.42 2.38
CA SER A 340 1.32 3.34 1.33
C SER A 340 2.27 2.69 0.32
N PHE A 341 2.11 3.06 -0.93
CA PHE A 341 2.81 2.48 -2.05
C PHE A 341 3.24 3.57 -3.04
N ARG A 342 4.54 3.71 -3.29
CA ARG A 342 5.10 4.69 -4.24
C ARG A 342 4.70 6.15 -3.98
N ASP A 343 4.59 6.55 -2.76
CA ASP A 343 4.43 7.96 -2.37
C ASP A 343 5.81 8.64 -2.27
N SER A 344 6.60 8.54 -3.36
CA SER A 344 8.01 8.98 -3.39
C SER A 344 8.20 10.48 -3.26
N ASP A 345 7.20 11.26 -3.63
CA ASP A 345 7.14 12.71 -3.43
C ASP A 345 6.49 13.12 -2.10
N GLY A 346 6.06 12.13 -1.31
CA GLY A 346 5.45 12.33 0.00
C GLY A 346 4.11 13.08 -0.02
N LYS A 347 3.46 13.14 -1.18
CA LYS A 347 2.24 13.92 -1.37
C LYS A 347 1.10 13.51 -0.45
N TYR A 348 0.84 12.20 -0.36
CA TYR A 348 -0.27 11.69 0.47
C TYR A 348 0.06 11.75 1.95
N LEU A 349 1.33 11.51 2.31
CA LEU A 349 1.78 11.67 3.69
C LEU A 349 1.65 13.13 4.14
N THR A 350 2.13 14.07 3.34
CA THR A 350 2.00 15.51 3.63
C THR A 350 0.53 15.92 3.78
N SER A 351 -0.34 15.42 2.89
CA SER A 351 -1.78 15.70 2.97
C SER A 351 -2.42 15.13 4.25
N LEU A 352 -1.98 13.95 4.71
CA LEU A 352 -2.43 13.37 5.98
C LEU A 352 -2.03 14.24 7.16
N GLU A 353 -0.79 14.69 7.18
CA GLU A 353 -0.25 15.53 8.25
C GLU A 353 -0.92 16.91 8.30
N GLU A 354 -1.12 17.56 7.16
CA GLU A 354 -1.87 18.81 7.06
C GLU A 354 -3.31 18.66 7.57
N THR A 355 -3.95 17.53 7.22
CA THR A 355 -5.31 17.23 7.67
C THR A 355 -5.35 17.00 9.18
N ILE A 356 -4.40 16.25 9.73
CA ILE A 356 -4.26 15.99 11.17
C ILE A 356 -4.02 17.31 11.92
N SER A 357 -3.11 18.15 11.43
CA SER A 357 -2.82 19.46 12.03
C SER A 357 -4.08 20.34 12.09
N HIS A 358 -4.82 20.42 11.01
CA HIS A 358 -6.07 21.18 10.97
C HIS A 358 -7.14 20.63 11.93
N GLN A 359 -7.22 19.31 12.06
CA GLN A 359 -8.13 18.68 13.03
C GLN A 359 -7.68 18.91 14.47
N TYR A 360 -6.38 18.91 14.72
CA TYR A 360 -5.83 19.22 16.05
C TYR A 360 -6.23 20.61 16.53
N ASP A 361 -6.12 21.62 15.67
CA ASP A 361 -6.57 22.99 16.00
C ASP A 361 -8.06 23.01 16.38
N LYS A 362 -8.87 22.23 15.71
CA LYS A 362 -10.29 22.09 16.05
C LYS A 362 -10.49 21.46 17.44
N TYR A 363 -9.76 20.38 17.76
CA TYR A 363 -9.87 19.73 19.07
C TYR A 363 -9.35 20.65 20.19
N LEU A 364 -8.30 21.42 19.95
CA LEU A 364 -7.83 22.44 20.90
C LEU A 364 -8.93 23.47 21.17
N TRP A 365 -9.55 23.99 20.13
CA TRP A 365 -10.65 24.95 20.27
C TRP A 365 -11.85 24.33 21.03
N GLU A 366 -12.21 23.08 20.76
CA GLU A 366 -13.29 22.39 21.47
C GLU A 366 -12.94 22.17 22.96
N ASN A 367 -11.69 21.85 23.27
CA ASN A 367 -11.21 21.71 24.65
C ASN A 367 -11.24 23.06 25.39
N GLU A 368 -10.79 24.14 24.72
CA GLU A 368 -10.88 25.50 25.27
C GLU A 368 -12.33 25.91 25.58
N LYS A 369 -13.26 25.59 24.68
CA LYS A 369 -14.70 25.85 24.86
C LYS A 369 -15.29 25.05 26.04
N ALA A 370 -14.89 23.80 26.17
CA ALA A 370 -15.32 22.98 27.29
C ALA A 370 -14.79 23.52 28.63
N SER A 371 -13.52 23.98 28.65
CA SER A 371 -12.92 24.62 29.81
C SER A 371 -13.61 25.96 30.16
N GLU A 372 -13.88 26.80 29.17
CA GLU A 372 -14.62 28.04 29.35
C GLU A 372 -15.97 27.79 30.01
N ALA A 373 -16.77 26.86 29.47
CA ALA A 373 -18.07 26.51 29.99
C ALA A 373 -18.03 25.98 31.43
N LYS A 374 -17.03 25.13 31.75
CA LYS A 374 -16.83 24.59 33.10
C LYS A 374 -16.45 25.70 34.09
N CYS A 375 -15.56 26.60 33.70
CA CYS A 375 -15.15 27.76 34.49
C CYS A 375 -16.31 28.73 34.70
N GLU A 376 -17.14 29.03 33.70
CA GLU A 376 -18.32 29.87 33.80
C GLU A 376 -19.35 29.28 34.78
N ILE A 377 -19.59 27.96 34.72
CA ILE A 377 -20.48 27.28 35.67
C ILE A 377 -19.92 27.38 37.10
N LEU A 378 -18.62 27.11 37.25
CA LEU A 378 -17.98 27.14 38.58
C LEU A 378 -18.06 28.54 39.23
N ILE A 379 -17.70 29.58 38.48
CA ILE A 379 -17.73 30.97 39.05
C ILE A 379 -19.16 31.43 39.29
N SER A 380 -20.13 31.01 38.48
CA SER A 380 -21.56 31.27 38.70
C SER A 380 -22.04 30.65 40.01
N VAL A 381 -21.70 29.40 40.27
CA VAL A 381 -22.07 28.70 41.53
C VAL A 381 -21.39 29.39 42.74
N LEU A 382 -20.10 29.68 42.66
CA LEU A 382 -19.37 30.35 43.77
C LEU A 382 -19.89 31.75 44.06
N SER A 383 -20.38 32.45 43.05
CA SER A 383 -20.90 33.82 43.18
C SER A 383 -22.37 33.93 43.46
N GLU A 384 -23.11 32.79 43.55
CA GLU A 384 -24.56 32.75 43.74
C GLU A 384 -24.99 33.48 45.02
N THR A 385 -24.37 33.14 46.15
CA THR A 385 -24.67 33.79 47.44
C THR A 385 -24.35 35.30 47.44
N MET A 386 -23.24 35.70 46.81
CA MET A 386 -22.93 37.13 46.67
C MET A 386 -23.95 37.83 45.77
N THR A 387 -24.41 37.19 44.72
CA THR A 387 -25.44 37.73 43.80
C THR A 387 -26.78 37.90 44.50
N GLU A 388 -27.20 36.94 45.33
CA GLU A 388 -28.38 37.06 46.18
C GLU A 388 -28.24 38.24 47.14
N ARG A 389 -27.10 38.38 47.84
CA ARG A 389 -26.81 39.52 48.75
C ARG A 389 -26.83 40.87 48.04
N ILE A 390 -26.37 40.94 46.77
CA ILE A 390 -26.50 42.15 45.96
C ILE A 390 -27.96 42.50 45.71
N ASN A 391 -28.77 41.50 45.29
CA ASN A 391 -30.19 41.68 44.96
C ASN A 391 -31.03 42.09 46.20
N ASP A 392 -30.69 41.54 47.36
CA ASP A 392 -31.36 41.84 48.63
C ASP A 392 -30.86 43.16 49.23
N GLY A 393 -29.94 43.88 48.61
CA GLY A 393 -29.38 45.13 49.09
C GLY A 393 -28.52 44.98 50.36
N PHE A 394 -28.03 43.81 50.67
CA PHE A 394 -27.24 43.50 51.87
C PHE A 394 -26.00 44.37 52.03
N TYR A 395 -25.37 44.77 50.93
CA TYR A 395 -24.18 45.63 50.93
C TYR A 395 -24.47 47.13 50.96
N ALA A 396 -25.75 47.52 50.86
CA ALA A 396 -26.20 48.93 50.93
C ALA A 396 -26.28 49.39 52.40
N ARG A 397 -25.17 49.30 53.14
CA ARG A 397 -25.02 49.69 54.56
C ARG A 397 -23.62 50.12 54.88
N SER A 398 -23.46 50.76 56.06
CA SER A 398 -22.15 51.16 56.56
C SER A 398 -21.17 49.98 56.66
N GLY A 399 -20.01 50.07 56.01
CA GLY A 399 -19.04 48.99 55.88
C GLY A 399 -19.45 47.86 54.94
N GLY A 400 -20.51 48.08 54.13
CA GLY A 400 -20.99 47.10 53.14
C GLY A 400 -20.03 46.86 52.01
N TYR A 401 -19.23 47.88 51.65
CA TYR A 401 -18.21 47.76 50.61
C TYR A 401 -17.08 46.81 51.02
N ASP A 402 -16.58 46.92 52.27
CA ASP A 402 -15.55 46.00 52.77
C ASP A 402 -16.02 44.54 52.79
N LEU A 403 -17.27 44.31 53.18
CA LEU A 403 -17.88 43.00 53.13
C LEU A 403 -18.00 42.45 51.71
N PHE A 404 -18.37 43.31 50.74
CA PHE A 404 -18.40 42.96 49.33
C PHE A 404 -17.02 42.58 48.79
N CYS A 405 -15.98 43.40 49.14
CA CYS A 405 -14.61 43.11 48.76
C CYS A 405 -14.13 41.77 49.32
N GLN A 406 -14.48 41.46 50.57
CA GLN A 406 -14.12 40.21 51.23
C GLN A 406 -14.81 39.00 50.58
N ASP A 407 -16.12 39.10 50.33
CA ASP A 407 -16.84 38.06 49.59
C ASP A 407 -16.27 37.84 48.17
N MET A 408 -15.87 38.92 47.48
CA MET A 408 -15.22 38.88 46.18
C MET A 408 -13.85 38.17 46.23
N GLU A 409 -13.02 38.55 47.23
CA GLU A 409 -11.71 37.92 47.43
C GLU A 409 -11.83 36.43 47.75
N ASP A 410 -12.81 36.06 48.59
CA ASP A 410 -13.10 34.66 48.90
C ASP A 410 -13.53 33.85 47.67
N ILE A 411 -14.38 34.45 46.81
CA ILE A 411 -14.81 33.83 45.54
C ILE A 411 -13.61 33.62 44.61
N VAL A 412 -12.77 34.65 44.44
CA VAL A 412 -11.57 34.56 43.57
C VAL A 412 -10.61 33.49 44.07
N ASN A 413 -10.36 33.43 45.39
CA ASN A 413 -9.48 32.43 46.00
C ASN A 413 -10.02 31.00 45.83
N GLN A 414 -11.31 30.80 46.09
CA GLN A 414 -11.96 29.50 45.88
C GLN A 414 -11.94 29.09 44.42
N TYR A 415 -12.26 30.01 43.51
CA TYR A 415 -12.24 29.76 42.07
C TYR A 415 -10.84 29.35 41.59
N ASN A 416 -9.79 30.09 41.94
CA ASN A 416 -8.41 29.76 41.59
C ASN A 416 -7.95 28.41 42.15
N THR A 417 -8.46 28.03 43.34
CA THR A 417 -8.14 26.75 43.95
C THR A 417 -8.83 25.56 43.25
N LEU A 418 -10.10 25.74 42.92
CA LEU A 418 -10.92 24.65 42.31
C LEU A 418 -10.70 24.50 40.81
N ALA A 419 -10.38 25.59 40.11
CA ALA A 419 -10.15 25.59 38.68
C ALA A 419 -8.69 25.40 38.28
N CYS A 420 -7.78 25.11 39.19
CA CYS A 420 -6.32 25.18 39.02
C CYS A 420 -5.74 24.41 37.82
N GLN A 421 -6.50 23.49 37.21
CA GLN A 421 -6.09 22.69 36.05
C GLN A 421 -6.81 23.06 34.74
N GLU A 422 -7.64 24.10 34.77
CA GLU A 422 -8.44 24.49 33.60
C GLU A 422 -7.69 25.46 32.69
N VAL A 423 -7.89 25.35 31.37
CA VAL A 423 -7.18 26.15 30.36
C VAL A 423 -7.63 27.61 30.32
N LYS A 424 -8.91 27.88 30.64
CA LYS A 424 -9.54 29.22 30.51
C LYS A 424 -9.83 29.92 31.83
N ILE A 425 -9.09 29.56 32.89
CA ILE A 425 -9.30 30.11 34.23
C ILE A 425 -9.23 31.65 34.24
N ALA A 426 -8.15 32.18 33.69
CA ALA A 426 -7.86 33.61 33.76
C ALA A 426 -8.83 34.45 32.94
N GLU A 427 -9.19 33.97 31.73
CA GLU A 427 -10.10 34.70 30.84
C GLU A 427 -11.52 34.80 31.42
N VAL A 428 -12.02 33.70 32.00
CA VAL A 428 -13.35 33.67 32.62
C VAL A 428 -13.40 34.54 33.88
N LEU A 429 -12.33 34.49 34.71
CA LEU A 429 -12.23 35.31 35.90
C LEU A 429 -12.17 36.80 35.55
N GLU A 430 -11.35 37.18 34.57
CA GLU A 430 -11.26 38.55 34.06
C GLU A 430 -12.64 39.07 33.61
N LYS A 431 -13.37 38.31 32.82
CA LYS A 431 -14.72 38.63 32.36
C LYS A 431 -15.67 38.84 33.54
N PHE A 432 -15.65 37.94 34.52
CA PHE A 432 -16.47 38.04 35.72
C PHE A 432 -16.17 39.30 36.50
N LEU A 433 -14.88 39.63 36.73
CA LEU A 433 -14.48 40.83 37.45
C LEU A 433 -14.90 42.10 36.71
N GLN A 434 -14.76 42.15 35.37
CA GLN A 434 -15.21 43.26 34.54
C GLN A 434 -16.73 43.48 34.64
N GLU A 435 -17.51 42.42 34.63
CA GLU A 435 -18.99 42.50 34.80
C GLU A 435 -19.37 43.07 36.16
N LYS A 436 -18.58 42.82 37.21
CA LYS A 436 -18.85 43.33 38.57
C LYS A 436 -18.42 44.76 38.81
N VAL A 437 -17.61 45.36 37.94
CA VAL A 437 -17.10 46.77 38.11
C VAL A 437 -18.24 47.76 38.32
N THR A 438 -19.34 47.64 37.57
CA THR A 438 -20.48 48.56 37.69
C THR A 438 -21.19 48.41 39.05
N VAL A 439 -21.33 47.18 39.52
CA VAL A 439 -21.95 46.87 40.81
C VAL A 439 -21.06 47.36 41.98
N THR A 440 -19.75 47.09 41.84
CA THR A 440 -18.72 47.57 42.79
C THR A 440 -18.78 49.07 42.98
N THR A 441 -18.87 49.81 41.85
CA THR A 441 -18.96 51.28 41.88
C THR A 441 -20.25 51.76 42.53
N ALA A 442 -21.36 51.07 42.27
CA ALA A 442 -22.67 51.40 42.88
C ALA A 442 -22.68 51.15 44.41
N ILE A 443 -22.11 50.03 44.86
CA ILE A 443 -21.97 49.70 46.29
C ILE A 443 -21.06 50.72 46.99
N LEU A 444 -19.94 51.09 46.36
CA LEU A 444 -19.04 52.12 46.90
C LEU A 444 -19.72 53.47 47.08
N GLN A 445 -20.56 53.88 46.09
CA GLN A 445 -21.34 55.11 46.17
C GLN A 445 -22.44 55.06 47.23
N ALA A 446 -22.97 53.89 47.52
CA ALA A 446 -24.01 53.71 48.54
C ALA A 446 -23.45 53.67 49.97
N ASP A 447 -22.15 53.46 50.14
CA ASP A 447 -21.48 53.43 51.45
C ASP A 447 -20.96 54.84 51.84
N ASP A 448 -21.85 55.73 52.33
CA ASP A 448 -21.59 57.13 52.69
C ASP A 448 -20.54 57.37 53.81
N LYS A 449 -20.00 56.32 54.39
CA LYS A 449 -19.03 56.38 55.51
C LYS A 449 -17.56 56.20 55.11
N LEU A 450 -17.30 55.83 53.83
CA LEU A 450 -15.88 55.68 53.40
C LEU A 450 -15.24 57.05 53.23
N THR A 451 -14.15 57.26 53.94
CA THR A 451 -13.31 58.51 53.78
C THR A 451 -12.68 58.51 52.38
N GLU A 452 -12.34 59.70 51.88
CA GLU A 452 -11.69 59.89 50.57
C GLU A 452 -10.42 59.01 50.41
N ASN A 453 -9.71 58.78 51.55
CA ASN A 453 -8.52 57.94 51.56
C ASN A 453 -8.86 56.44 51.47
N GLU A 454 -9.95 55.97 52.14
CA GLU A 454 -10.44 54.57 52.08
C GLU A 454 -10.97 54.29 50.70
N ARG A 455 -11.68 55.21 50.07
CA ARG A 455 -12.12 55.10 48.68
C ARG A 455 -10.92 54.93 47.72
N ARG A 456 -9.87 55.71 47.89
CA ARG A 456 -8.67 55.67 47.03
C ARG A 456 -7.90 54.34 47.20
N ILE A 457 -7.77 53.86 48.42
CA ILE A 457 -7.12 52.57 48.73
C ILE A 457 -7.92 51.42 48.12
N CYS A 458 -9.25 51.42 48.18
CA CYS A 458 -10.10 50.42 47.59
C CYS A 458 -10.04 50.42 46.05
N GLU A 459 -10.11 51.61 45.42
CA GLU A 459 -9.93 51.74 43.96
C GLU A 459 -8.55 51.29 43.48
N GLU A 460 -7.48 51.59 44.26
CA GLU A 460 -6.13 51.12 43.94
C GLU A 460 -5.99 49.59 44.08
N ARG A 461 -6.64 48.98 45.11
CA ARG A 461 -6.66 47.52 45.28
C ARG A 461 -7.39 46.83 44.13
N GLU A 462 -8.54 47.36 43.72
CA GLU A 462 -9.31 46.81 42.58
C GLU A 462 -8.51 46.88 41.27
N ARG A 463 -7.86 48.04 41.02
CA ARG A 463 -7.00 48.20 39.84
C ARG A 463 -5.79 47.25 39.89
N ALA A 464 -5.20 47.06 41.05
CA ALA A 464 -4.09 46.14 41.24
C ALA A 464 -4.49 44.68 40.98
N VAL A 465 -5.67 44.24 41.47
CA VAL A 465 -6.21 42.91 41.26
C VAL A 465 -6.53 42.66 39.78
N LEU A 466 -7.18 43.65 39.12
CA LEU A 466 -7.48 43.59 37.69
C LEU A 466 -6.18 43.51 36.86
N LEU A 467 -5.19 44.35 37.18
CA LEU A 467 -3.92 44.36 36.48
C LEU A 467 -3.15 43.05 36.67
N GLU A 468 -3.17 42.51 37.89
CA GLU A 468 -2.54 41.21 38.18
C GLU A 468 -3.21 40.06 37.45
N GLN A 469 -4.55 40.10 37.30
CA GLN A 469 -5.30 39.12 36.50
C GLN A 469 -5.05 39.26 34.99
N GLU A 470 -4.98 40.52 34.49
CA GLU A 470 -4.61 40.76 33.09
C GLU A 470 -3.19 40.26 32.78
N ILE A 471 -2.23 40.48 33.71
CA ILE A 471 -0.86 39.97 33.55
C ILE A 471 -0.86 38.45 33.52
N LYS A 472 -1.53 37.77 34.47
CA LYS A 472 -1.64 36.31 34.49
C LYS A 472 -2.31 35.75 33.23
N ALA A 473 -3.41 36.38 32.80
CA ALA A 473 -4.09 35.96 31.56
C ALA A 473 -3.19 36.15 30.32
N GLN A 474 -2.34 37.16 30.33
CA GLN A 474 -1.40 37.44 29.25
C GLN A 474 -0.21 36.47 29.28
N GLU A 475 0.31 36.14 30.47
CA GLU A 475 1.37 35.17 30.67
C GLU A 475 0.89 33.75 30.27
N GLU A 476 -0.33 33.37 30.67
CA GLU A 476 -0.91 32.09 30.27
C GLU A 476 -1.15 31.98 28.76
N ARG A 477 -1.64 33.04 28.13
CA ARG A 477 -1.78 33.13 26.67
C ARG A 477 -0.43 33.02 25.96
N GLN A 478 0.59 33.67 26.51
CA GLN A 478 1.95 33.59 25.95
C GLN A 478 2.53 32.17 26.11
N HIS A 479 2.38 31.59 27.30
CA HIS A 479 2.81 30.21 27.55
C HIS A 479 2.12 29.18 26.65
N GLN A 480 0.79 29.30 26.48
CA GLN A 480 0.02 28.46 25.56
C GLN A 480 0.50 28.60 24.09
N LEU A 481 0.84 29.82 23.69
CA LEU A 481 1.37 30.09 22.35
C LEU A 481 2.76 29.47 22.17
N GLU A 482 3.62 29.59 23.17
CA GLU A 482 4.96 29.00 23.18
C GLU A 482 4.89 27.43 23.16
N GLU A 483 3.97 26.83 23.94
CA GLU A 483 3.74 25.38 23.91
C GLU A 483 3.21 24.91 22.56
N LYS A 484 2.25 25.65 21.97
CA LYS A 484 1.76 25.33 20.61
C LYS A 484 2.88 25.40 19.58
N MET A 485 3.69 26.46 19.62
CA MET A 485 4.83 26.62 18.72
C MET A 485 5.88 25.51 18.91
N ALA A 486 6.20 25.16 20.16
CA ALA A 486 7.14 24.07 20.46
C ALA A 486 6.62 22.71 19.97
N THR A 487 5.30 22.48 20.12
CA THR A 487 4.64 21.25 19.65
C THR A 487 4.65 21.16 18.13
N GLU A 488 4.32 22.26 17.44
CA GLU A 488 4.40 22.30 15.97
C GLU A 488 5.82 22.07 15.47
N GLN A 489 6.81 22.63 16.16
CA GLN A 489 8.21 22.45 15.78
C GLN A 489 8.65 21.00 15.97
N GLN A 490 8.28 20.36 17.09
CA GLN A 490 8.56 18.94 17.31
C GLN A 490 7.85 18.03 16.28
N ASN A 491 6.58 18.30 16.00
CA ASN A 491 5.83 17.58 14.98
C ASN A 491 6.46 17.71 13.58
N ASN A 492 6.93 18.93 13.25
CA ASN A 492 7.62 19.18 11.99
C ASN A 492 8.96 18.44 11.90
N GLU A 493 9.73 18.41 12.99
CA GLU A 493 11.00 17.66 13.03
C GLU A 493 10.78 16.16 12.88
N GLU A 494 9.75 15.62 13.52
CA GLU A 494 9.40 14.20 13.40
C GLU A 494 8.93 13.85 11.98
N ARG A 495 8.12 14.72 11.36
CA ARG A 495 7.72 14.60 9.95
C ARG A 495 8.92 14.50 9.02
N VAL A 496 9.86 15.44 9.18
CA VAL A 496 11.07 15.47 8.35
C VAL A 496 11.86 14.18 8.50
N ARG A 497 12.00 13.67 9.75
CA ARG A 497 12.69 12.38 9.99
C ARG A 497 12.00 11.20 9.30
N GLN A 498 10.67 11.15 9.37
CA GLN A 498 9.89 10.06 8.76
C GLN A 498 9.97 10.09 7.23
N VAL A 499 9.88 11.28 6.62
CA VAL A 499 10.06 11.45 5.17
C VAL A 499 11.47 11.05 4.74
N ILE A 500 12.49 11.46 5.50
CA ILE A 500 13.89 11.08 5.24
C ILE A 500 14.05 9.57 5.31
N GLN A 501 13.50 8.94 6.35
CA GLN A 501 13.60 7.48 6.53
C GLN A 501 12.94 6.72 5.38
N MET A 502 11.72 7.11 4.98
CA MET A 502 11.04 6.48 3.84
C MET A 502 11.86 6.60 2.55
N MET A 503 12.43 7.77 2.29
CA MET A 503 13.23 7.99 1.09
C MET A 503 14.54 7.20 1.12
N GLU A 504 15.17 7.05 2.28
CA GLU A 504 16.37 6.22 2.45
C GLU A 504 16.05 4.73 2.22
N GLU A 505 14.92 4.25 2.73
CA GLU A 505 14.47 2.87 2.52
C GLU A 505 14.17 2.61 1.04
N GLU A 506 13.49 3.54 0.36
CA GLU A 506 13.21 3.42 -1.08
C GLU A 506 14.49 3.49 -1.92
N MET A 507 15.42 4.39 -1.59
CA MET A 507 16.72 4.45 -2.26
C MET A 507 17.54 3.16 -2.05
N SER A 508 17.56 2.63 -0.83
CA SER A 508 18.25 1.37 -0.52
C SER A 508 17.66 0.20 -1.30
N PHE A 509 16.35 0.15 -1.40
CA PHE A 509 15.64 -0.87 -2.16
C PHE A 509 15.97 -0.80 -3.67
N GLN A 510 15.90 0.39 -4.26
CA GLN A 510 16.23 0.60 -5.68
C GLN A 510 17.70 0.23 -5.99
N GLN A 511 18.63 0.55 -5.07
CA GLN A 511 20.04 0.16 -5.21
C GLN A 511 20.21 -1.36 -5.20
N GLN A 512 19.47 -2.07 -4.33
CA GLN A 512 19.52 -3.54 -4.30
C GLN A 512 18.98 -4.17 -5.58
N GLU A 513 17.87 -3.64 -6.11
CA GLU A 513 17.29 -4.14 -7.37
C GLU A 513 18.23 -3.93 -8.56
N THR A 514 18.81 -2.74 -8.62
CA THR A 514 19.80 -2.40 -9.65
C THR A 514 21.04 -3.31 -9.58
N LYS A 515 21.51 -3.59 -8.36
CA LYS A 515 22.63 -4.50 -8.14
C LYS A 515 22.29 -5.93 -8.59
N ARG A 516 21.08 -6.42 -8.26
CA ARG A 516 20.62 -7.76 -8.70
C ARG A 516 20.50 -7.86 -10.22
N ALA A 517 19.99 -6.82 -10.87
CA ALA A 517 19.89 -6.77 -12.34
C ALA A 517 21.27 -6.78 -13.01
N MET A 518 22.20 -6.05 -12.42
CA MET A 518 23.58 -5.99 -12.90
C MET A 518 24.32 -7.32 -12.71
N ASP A 519 24.17 -7.95 -11.54
CA ASP A 519 24.76 -9.27 -11.25
C ASP A 519 24.19 -10.35 -12.18
N SER A 520 22.90 -10.27 -12.53
CA SER A 520 22.26 -11.17 -13.50
C SER A 520 22.88 -11.02 -14.89
N LYS A 521 23.03 -9.77 -15.38
CA LYS A 521 23.66 -9.50 -16.68
C LYS A 521 25.13 -9.88 -16.73
N LEU A 522 25.85 -9.68 -15.63
CA LEU A 522 27.26 -10.12 -15.53
C LEU A 522 27.40 -11.64 -15.60
N ARG A 523 26.47 -12.39 -14.96
CA ARG A 523 26.46 -13.87 -15.06
C ARG A 523 26.15 -14.33 -16.49
N GLU A 524 25.21 -13.67 -17.17
CA GLU A 524 24.88 -13.97 -18.56
C GLU A 524 26.05 -13.65 -19.50
N GLN A 525 26.74 -12.54 -19.28
CA GLN A 525 27.99 -12.19 -20.02
C GLN A 525 29.07 -13.25 -19.81
N ALA A 526 29.28 -13.68 -18.57
CA ALA A 526 30.24 -14.72 -18.26
C ALA A 526 29.90 -16.04 -18.96
N ALA A 527 28.64 -16.43 -18.94
CA ALA A 527 28.18 -17.64 -19.63
C ALA A 527 28.30 -17.54 -21.16
N LEU A 528 28.15 -16.35 -21.74
CA LEU A 528 28.36 -16.10 -23.16
C LEU A 528 29.83 -16.16 -23.54
N MET A 529 30.70 -15.62 -22.69
CA MET A 529 32.18 -15.70 -22.86
C MET A 529 32.66 -17.16 -22.82
N GLU A 530 32.14 -17.94 -21.88
CA GLU A 530 32.48 -19.37 -21.71
C GLU A 530 32.04 -20.22 -22.93
N LYS A 531 30.98 -19.78 -23.65
CA LYS A 531 30.46 -20.43 -24.86
C LYS A 531 31.11 -19.94 -26.18
N GLY A 532 32.14 -19.07 -26.12
CA GLY A 532 32.83 -18.57 -27.30
C GLY A 532 32.11 -17.48 -28.10
N PHE A 533 31.09 -16.87 -27.55
CA PHE A 533 30.33 -15.79 -28.17
C PHE A 533 30.90 -14.39 -27.82
N GLN A 534 32.19 -14.18 -28.12
CA GLN A 534 32.95 -12.97 -27.78
C GLN A 534 32.24 -11.66 -28.18
N GLU A 535 31.64 -11.65 -29.34
CA GLU A 535 31.01 -10.45 -29.90
C GLU A 535 29.69 -10.06 -29.13
N LYS A 536 28.93 -11.07 -28.74
CA LYS A 536 27.70 -10.87 -27.91
C LYS A 536 28.05 -10.47 -26.47
N ALA A 537 29.09 -11.07 -25.91
CA ALA A 537 29.59 -10.75 -24.58
C ALA A 537 30.15 -9.32 -24.52
N ASN A 538 30.87 -8.89 -25.55
CA ASN A 538 31.36 -7.52 -25.66
C ASN A 538 30.25 -6.48 -25.81
N LYS A 539 29.16 -6.80 -26.52
CA LYS A 539 28.00 -5.94 -26.62
C LYS A 539 27.29 -5.80 -25.26
N MET A 540 27.13 -6.92 -24.54
CA MET A 540 26.61 -6.92 -23.18
C MET A 540 27.50 -6.17 -22.18
N ALA A 541 28.82 -6.26 -22.33
CA ALA A 541 29.75 -5.47 -21.51
C ALA A 541 29.52 -3.96 -21.72
N CYS A 542 29.31 -3.54 -22.96
CA CYS A 542 29.00 -2.16 -23.29
C CYS A 542 27.64 -1.72 -22.69
N GLU A 543 26.63 -2.57 -22.74
CA GLU A 543 25.31 -2.32 -22.13
C GLU A 543 25.39 -2.24 -20.60
N ILE A 544 26.17 -3.13 -19.96
CA ILE A 544 26.43 -3.10 -18.52
C ILE A 544 27.11 -1.80 -18.11
N GLU A 545 28.08 -1.34 -18.88
CA GLU A 545 28.77 -0.08 -18.59
C GLU A 545 27.87 1.14 -18.81
N GLN A 546 26.99 1.08 -19.80
CA GLN A 546 25.99 2.10 -20.06
C GLN A 546 24.94 2.14 -18.94
N LEU A 547 24.48 0.99 -18.46
CA LEU A 547 23.60 0.87 -17.30
C LEU A 547 24.25 1.41 -16.02
N ARG A 548 25.56 1.16 -15.81
CA ARG A 548 26.30 1.72 -14.68
C ARG A 548 26.35 3.24 -14.71
N ARG A 549 26.57 3.84 -15.88
CA ARG A 549 26.57 5.30 -16.06
C ARG A 549 25.20 5.90 -15.80
N MET A 550 24.14 5.32 -16.39
CA MET A 550 22.77 5.77 -16.20
C MET A 550 22.31 5.66 -14.73
N ASN A 551 22.71 4.57 -14.06
CA ASN A 551 22.41 4.40 -12.64
C ASN A 551 23.10 5.47 -11.79
N LYS A 552 24.39 5.70 -12.03
CA LYS A 552 25.15 6.72 -11.31
C LYS A 552 24.55 8.12 -11.54
N GLU A 553 24.19 8.44 -12.78
CA GLU A 553 23.51 9.71 -13.11
C GLU A 553 22.14 9.83 -12.45
N THR A 554 21.42 8.71 -12.35
CA THR A 554 20.10 8.66 -11.70
C THR A 554 20.25 8.77 -10.18
N GLU A 555 21.22 8.12 -9.57
CA GLU A 555 21.57 8.28 -8.15
C GLU A 555 22.02 9.71 -7.83
N ASP A 556 22.87 10.30 -8.66
CA ASP A 556 23.35 11.68 -8.50
C ASP A 556 22.21 12.71 -8.68
N ARG A 557 21.24 12.43 -9.55
CA ARG A 557 20.06 13.28 -9.74
C ARG A 557 19.12 13.18 -8.53
N LYS A 558 18.79 11.96 -8.11
CA LYS A 558 17.93 11.71 -6.95
C LYS A 558 18.52 12.28 -5.66
N SER A 559 19.83 12.13 -5.48
CA SER A 559 20.54 12.71 -4.32
C SER A 559 20.45 14.24 -4.31
N ARG A 560 20.52 14.89 -5.48
CA ARG A 560 20.33 16.35 -5.60
C ARG A 560 18.89 16.79 -5.38
N GLU A 561 17.92 16.03 -5.90
CA GLU A 561 16.49 16.28 -5.66
C GLU A 561 16.16 16.11 -4.17
N PHE A 562 16.73 15.07 -3.53
CA PHE A 562 16.61 14.81 -2.11
C PHE A 562 17.19 15.95 -1.27
N ALA A 563 18.42 16.38 -1.56
CA ALA A 563 19.04 17.49 -0.86
C ALA A 563 18.26 18.80 -1.01
N LYS A 564 17.68 19.04 -2.19
CA LYS A 564 16.84 20.21 -2.46
C LYS A 564 15.52 20.15 -1.67
N MET A 565 14.91 18.97 -1.58
CA MET A 565 13.65 18.79 -0.85
C MET A 565 13.83 18.95 0.65
N ILE A 566 14.96 18.46 1.21
CA ILE A 566 15.32 18.72 2.61
C ILE A 566 15.51 20.23 2.83
N ALA A 567 16.26 20.90 1.97
CA ALA A 567 16.50 22.35 2.08
C ALA A 567 15.20 23.16 1.95
N ASP A 568 14.31 22.80 1.03
CA ASP A 568 13.00 23.44 0.85
C ASP A 568 12.09 23.19 2.08
N GLN A 569 12.19 22.02 2.71
CA GLN A 569 11.45 21.69 3.94
C GLN A 569 12.01 22.45 5.15
N GLU A 570 13.33 22.53 5.29
CA GLU A 570 13.98 23.32 6.33
C GLU A 570 13.66 24.82 6.19
N GLN A 571 13.57 25.31 4.96
CA GLN A 571 13.22 26.71 4.68
C GLN A 571 11.73 27.03 4.94
N ARG A 572 10.84 26.04 4.85
CA ARG A 572 9.43 26.18 5.24
C ARG A 572 9.22 26.15 6.75
N ASN A 573 10.17 25.53 7.48
CA ASN A 573 10.12 25.40 8.94
C ASN A 573 10.88 26.53 9.67
N ALA A 574 11.65 27.35 8.94
CA ALA A 574 12.29 28.61 9.42
C ALA A 574 11.36 29.80 9.17
#